data_50ef31251313573c31b786293ef66f65
#
_entry.id   50ef31251313573c31b786293ef66f65
#
_cell.length_a   1.000
_cell.length_b   1.000
_cell.length_c   1.000
_cell.angle_alpha   90.00
_cell.angle_beta   90.00
_cell.angle_gamma   90.00
#
_symmetry.space_group_name_H-M   'P 1'
#
loop_
_entity.id
_entity.type
_entity.pdbx_description
1 polymer ?
#
loop_
_entity_poly.entity_id
_entity_poly.type
_entity_poly.pdbx_seq_one_letter_code
_entity_poly.pdbx_strand_id
1 'polypeptide(L)'
;MRKIEWAPLNVPLRRRLETLSACGWMCLFLFGELWMLLYYFYLLIFGGLYARTFCIIYGIFIYIDRKAGVNGGRGQGLKWFRNLYCWKLLQSYFPAKLHKTVDLPADRNYIFAAFPHGVLSTSTFINYGTDTTGFGRLFPGIRSKPCTLDFHFIIPFFRELPLNWGFASCSSASIKNMMNASNNPNHPANRDGFTSNAAVLVVGGAAESLHCRPNNFQLVLKKRKGFCKIALETGASLVPVLHFGELDLFDQPPNPPGSPLRNFQEWIKNTTGIAPAAFRGVGFLQNTYGIIPRPKPLNAVIGRPIEMGKIEKPTQADVDKLHERFCKELTELFEENKPKFVEDYQNVMLVLE
;
A
#
# COMPACT_ATOMS: atom_id res chain seq x y z
N MET A 1 -32.87 -5.58 4.49
CA MET A 1 -31.76 -5.87 5.43
C MET A 1 -31.38 -7.33 5.25
N ARG A 2 -30.06 -7.67 5.09
CA ARG A 2 -29.60 -9.07 5.12
C ARG A 2 -29.76 -9.59 6.55
N LYS A 3 -30.17 -10.87 6.72
CA LYS A 3 -30.20 -11.53 8.04
C LYS A 3 -28.78 -11.59 8.61
N ILE A 4 -28.64 -11.46 9.93
CA ILE A 4 -27.35 -11.61 10.62
C ILE A 4 -26.99 -13.09 10.59
N GLU A 5 -25.84 -13.40 9.99
CA GLU A 5 -25.24 -14.73 10.00
C GLU A 5 -24.19 -14.77 11.10
N TRP A 6 -24.50 -15.50 12.16
CA TRP A 6 -23.55 -15.66 13.29
C TRP A 6 -22.38 -16.54 12.89
N ALA A 7 -21.20 -16.16 13.34
CA ALA A 7 -20.02 -17.00 13.16
C ALA A 7 -20.19 -18.30 13.97
N PRO A 8 -19.77 -19.47 13.47
CA PRO A 8 -19.81 -20.72 14.20
C PRO A 8 -19.03 -20.61 15.53
N LEU A 9 -19.60 -21.09 16.63
CA LEU A 9 -18.92 -21.11 17.93
C LEU A 9 -17.72 -22.07 17.96
N ASN A 10 -17.80 -23.15 17.17
CA ASN A 10 -16.75 -24.17 17.07
C ASN A 10 -15.72 -23.84 15.99
N VAL A 11 -14.98 -22.72 16.19
CA VAL A 11 -13.91 -22.28 15.27
C VAL A 11 -12.57 -22.57 15.94
N PRO A 12 -11.61 -23.19 15.22
CA PRO A 12 -10.25 -23.42 15.73
C PRO A 12 -9.61 -22.12 16.25
N LEU A 13 -8.87 -22.22 17.36
CA LEU A 13 -8.21 -21.08 17.99
C LEU A 13 -7.35 -20.29 17.00
N ARG A 14 -6.62 -20.97 16.14
CA ARG A 14 -5.80 -20.33 15.10
C ARG A 14 -6.63 -19.39 14.23
N ARG A 15 -7.82 -19.81 13.79
CA ARG A 15 -8.71 -18.99 12.95
C ARG A 15 -9.22 -17.76 13.71
N ARG A 16 -9.47 -17.89 14.99
CA ARG A 16 -9.82 -16.73 15.87
C ARG A 16 -8.68 -15.74 15.98
N LEU A 17 -7.44 -16.22 16.12
CA LEU A 17 -6.23 -15.38 16.17
C LEU A 17 -5.99 -14.68 14.80
N GLU A 18 -6.23 -15.36 13.69
CA GLU A 18 -6.19 -14.76 12.35
C GLU A 18 -7.20 -13.61 12.23
N THR A 19 -8.45 -13.84 12.66
CA THR A 19 -9.50 -12.81 12.68
C THR A 19 -9.14 -11.64 13.60
N LEU A 20 -8.58 -11.93 14.78
CA LEU A 20 -8.12 -10.91 15.72
C LEU A 20 -6.99 -10.06 15.12
N SER A 21 -6.06 -10.69 14.41
CA SER A 21 -4.99 -9.98 13.70
C SER A 21 -5.54 -9.06 12.61
N ALA A 22 -6.52 -9.51 11.81
CA ALA A 22 -7.18 -8.69 10.82
C ALA A 22 -7.97 -7.53 11.46
N CYS A 23 -8.65 -7.77 12.57
CA CYS A 23 -9.35 -6.75 13.34
C CYS A 23 -8.37 -5.69 13.89
N GLY A 24 -7.27 -6.13 14.51
CA GLY A 24 -6.24 -5.25 15.06
C GLY A 24 -5.59 -4.39 13.98
N TRP A 25 -5.29 -4.99 12.81
CA TRP A 25 -4.78 -4.26 11.66
C TRP A 25 -5.78 -3.19 11.18
N MET A 26 -7.07 -3.55 11.04
CA MET A 26 -8.12 -2.59 10.68
C MET A 26 -8.25 -1.44 11.67
N CYS A 27 -8.28 -1.75 12.97
CA CYS A 27 -8.35 -0.74 14.02
C CYS A 27 -7.15 0.20 13.99
N LEU A 28 -5.95 -0.35 13.73
CA LEU A 28 -4.72 0.43 13.63
C LEU A 28 -4.78 1.42 12.46
N PHE A 29 -5.23 0.98 11.28
CA PHE A 29 -5.30 1.84 10.10
C PHE A 29 -6.46 2.83 10.12
N LEU A 30 -7.62 2.47 10.70
CA LEU A 30 -8.77 3.39 10.76
C LEU A 30 -8.66 4.40 11.89
N PHE A 31 -8.13 4.00 13.03
CA PHE A 31 -8.20 4.78 14.25
C PHE A 31 -6.84 5.08 14.89
N GLY A 32 -5.79 4.35 14.49
CA GLY A 32 -4.48 4.42 15.15
C GLY A 32 -3.87 5.82 15.15
N GLU A 33 -4.00 6.56 14.06
CA GLU A 33 -3.51 7.94 13.95
C GLU A 33 -4.19 8.86 14.96
N LEU A 34 -5.53 8.85 14.96
CA LEU A 34 -6.32 9.68 15.86
C LEU A 34 -6.04 9.31 17.33
N TRP A 35 -6.04 8.00 17.65
CA TRP A 35 -5.78 7.54 19.01
C TRP A 35 -4.38 7.88 19.50
N MET A 36 -3.36 7.70 18.68
CA MET A 36 -1.98 8.02 19.06
C MET A 36 -1.76 9.52 19.17
N LEU A 37 -2.40 10.33 18.33
CA LEU A 37 -2.37 11.79 18.43
C LEU A 37 -3.05 12.27 19.72
N LEU A 38 -4.26 11.77 20.01
CA LEU A 38 -4.99 12.11 21.24
C LEU A 38 -4.23 11.66 22.48
N TYR A 39 -3.61 10.48 22.44
CA TYR A 39 -2.81 9.97 23.55
C TYR A 39 -1.56 10.82 23.80
N TYR A 40 -0.91 11.30 22.73
CA TYR A 40 0.23 12.23 22.86
C TYR A 40 -0.19 13.53 23.56
N PHE A 41 -1.30 14.14 23.16
CA PHE A 41 -1.80 15.35 23.82
C PHE A 41 -2.31 15.08 25.25
N TYR A 42 -2.93 13.93 25.48
CA TYR A 42 -3.30 13.52 26.84
C TYR A 42 -2.08 13.46 27.75
N LEU A 43 -0.98 12.82 27.34
CA LEU A 43 0.25 12.75 28.11
C LEU A 43 0.88 14.14 28.30
N LEU A 44 0.83 15.00 27.30
CA LEU A 44 1.39 16.36 27.35
C LEU A 44 0.61 17.26 28.34
N ILE A 45 -0.72 17.15 28.39
CA ILE A 45 -1.60 18.02 29.18
C ILE A 45 -1.78 17.46 30.61
N PHE A 46 -2.11 16.19 30.72
CA PHE A 46 -2.52 15.55 31.98
C PHE A 46 -1.43 14.65 32.60
N GLY A 47 -0.36 14.35 31.87
CA GLY A 47 0.73 13.52 32.36
C GLY A 47 1.54 14.19 33.48
N GLY A 48 2.24 13.41 34.31
CA GLY A 48 3.21 13.91 35.25
C GLY A 48 4.44 14.49 34.57
N LEU A 49 5.35 15.08 35.37
CA LEU A 49 6.56 15.76 34.86
C LEU A 49 7.35 14.93 33.82
N TYR A 50 7.60 13.66 34.11
CA TYR A 50 8.36 12.77 33.19
C TYR A 50 7.64 12.55 31.86
N ALA A 51 6.33 12.36 31.88
CA ALA A 51 5.55 12.16 30.65
C ALA A 51 5.54 13.43 29.78
N ARG A 52 5.35 14.59 30.39
CA ARG A 52 5.40 15.89 29.68
C ARG A 52 6.77 16.14 29.08
N THR A 53 7.84 15.95 29.87
CA THR A 53 9.23 16.11 29.40
C THR A 53 9.51 15.17 28.23
N PHE A 54 9.11 13.91 28.33
CA PHE A 54 9.22 12.94 27.23
C PHE A 54 8.49 13.43 25.98
N CYS A 55 7.23 13.87 26.08
CA CYS A 55 6.47 14.37 24.92
C CYS A 55 7.13 15.60 24.30
N ILE A 56 7.67 16.52 25.07
CA ILE A 56 8.37 17.70 24.55
C ILE A 56 9.63 17.27 23.80
N ILE A 57 10.48 16.42 24.37
CA ILE A 57 11.71 15.93 23.74
C ILE A 57 11.36 15.16 22.47
N TYR A 58 10.34 14.31 22.52
CA TYR A 58 9.88 13.55 21.37
C TYR A 58 9.30 14.45 20.26
N GLY A 59 8.57 15.51 20.62
CA GLY A 59 8.11 16.52 19.66
C GLY A 59 9.26 17.24 18.96
N ILE A 60 10.32 17.60 19.70
CA ILE A 60 11.55 18.17 19.13
C ILE A 60 12.22 17.18 18.19
N PHE A 61 12.31 15.89 18.59
CA PHE A 61 12.85 14.84 17.75
C PHE A 61 12.05 14.69 16.45
N ILE A 62 10.70 14.68 16.51
CA ILE A 62 9.84 14.64 15.31
C ILE A 62 10.14 15.83 14.39
N TYR A 63 10.31 17.02 14.94
CA TYR A 63 10.61 18.21 14.16
C TYR A 63 11.96 18.10 13.43
N ILE A 64 12.99 17.60 14.10
CA ILE A 64 14.32 17.37 13.52
C ILE A 64 14.24 16.29 12.42
N ASP A 65 13.55 15.16 12.69
CA ASP A 65 13.44 13.99 11.83
C ASP A 65 12.24 14.05 10.85
N ARG A 66 11.60 15.22 10.69
CA ARG A 66 10.37 15.36 9.88
C ARG A 66 10.51 14.98 8.42
N LYS A 67 11.75 15.00 7.90
CA LYS A 67 12.04 14.61 6.51
C LYS A 67 12.34 13.12 6.33
N ALA A 68 12.27 12.30 7.37
CA ALA A 68 12.60 10.87 7.26
C ALA A 68 11.79 10.16 6.16
N GLY A 69 10.48 10.38 6.09
CA GLY A 69 9.63 9.83 5.04
C GLY A 69 10.02 10.29 3.64
N VAL A 70 10.28 11.61 3.47
CA VAL A 70 10.66 12.23 2.19
C VAL A 70 12.07 11.81 1.75
N ASN A 71 12.96 11.50 2.68
CA ASN A 71 14.31 11.00 2.38
C ASN A 71 14.32 9.49 2.05
N GLY A 72 13.17 8.88 1.77
CA GLY A 72 13.06 7.46 1.41
C GLY A 72 12.87 6.52 2.60
N GLY A 73 12.43 7.03 3.76
CA GLY A 73 12.20 6.26 4.97
C GLY A 73 13.48 5.79 5.66
N ARG A 74 13.34 4.87 6.60
CA ARG A 74 14.47 4.29 7.36
C ARG A 74 14.90 2.93 6.80
N GLY A 75 15.63 2.91 5.68
CA GLY A 75 16.11 1.68 5.05
C GLY A 75 14.96 0.69 4.77
N GLN A 76 15.20 -0.60 4.99
CA GLN A 76 14.17 -1.66 4.87
C GLN A 76 13.18 -1.67 6.06
N GLY A 77 13.36 -0.81 7.06
CA GLY A 77 12.67 -0.90 8.34
C GLY A 77 13.30 -1.92 9.28
N LEU A 78 12.61 -2.23 10.38
CA LEU A 78 13.12 -3.20 11.36
C LEU A 78 12.70 -4.62 11.01
N LYS A 79 13.66 -5.48 10.73
CA LYS A 79 13.42 -6.89 10.32
C LYS A 79 12.53 -7.65 11.31
N TRP A 80 12.75 -7.51 12.63
CA TRP A 80 11.93 -8.18 13.64
C TRP A 80 10.48 -7.68 13.60
N PHE A 81 10.26 -6.36 13.42
CA PHE A 81 8.94 -5.75 13.36
C PHE A 81 8.13 -6.19 12.14
N ARG A 82 8.80 -6.28 10.98
CA ARG A 82 8.22 -6.79 9.73
C ARG A 82 7.89 -8.29 9.77
N ASN A 83 8.49 -9.04 10.73
CA ASN A 83 8.33 -10.48 10.91
C ASN A 83 7.51 -10.87 12.15
N LEU A 84 6.82 -9.93 12.80
CA LEU A 84 5.95 -10.24 13.94
C LEU A 84 4.93 -11.33 13.58
N TYR A 85 4.62 -12.18 14.55
CA TYR A 85 3.71 -13.30 14.36
C TYR A 85 2.29 -12.87 13.96
N CYS A 86 1.84 -11.71 14.43
CA CYS A 86 0.56 -11.14 14.01
C CYS A 86 0.49 -10.90 12.49
N TRP A 87 1.58 -10.53 11.82
CA TRP A 87 1.61 -10.38 10.36
C TRP A 87 1.51 -11.72 9.63
N LYS A 88 2.06 -12.80 10.20
CA LYS A 88 1.88 -14.17 9.67
C LYS A 88 0.43 -14.62 9.80
N LEU A 89 -0.22 -14.28 10.91
CA LEU A 89 -1.66 -14.53 11.10
C LEU A 89 -2.50 -13.71 10.10
N LEU A 90 -2.15 -12.45 9.89
CA LEU A 90 -2.80 -11.58 8.90
C LEU A 90 -2.64 -12.13 7.48
N GLN A 91 -1.44 -12.54 7.10
CA GLN A 91 -1.17 -13.18 5.81
C GLN A 91 -1.96 -14.48 5.65
N SER A 92 -2.11 -15.30 6.71
CA SER A 92 -2.91 -16.52 6.69
C SER A 92 -4.41 -16.24 6.63
N TYR A 93 -4.89 -15.14 7.25
CA TYR A 93 -6.29 -14.72 7.19
C TYR A 93 -6.76 -14.48 5.75
N PHE A 94 -5.91 -13.89 4.91
CA PHE A 94 -6.21 -13.57 3.51
C PHE A 94 -5.67 -14.60 2.51
N PRO A 95 -5.12 -15.76 2.87
CA PRO A 95 -4.17 -16.59 2.13
C PRO A 95 -3.35 -15.81 1.08
N ALA A 96 -2.64 -14.76 1.58
CA ALA A 96 -1.92 -13.83 0.70
C ALA A 96 -0.67 -14.47 0.10
N LYS A 97 -0.50 -14.29 -1.22
CA LYS A 97 0.63 -14.82 -2.00
C LYS A 97 1.20 -13.75 -2.92
N LEU A 98 2.52 -13.79 -3.10
CA LEU A 98 3.26 -12.96 -4.03
C LEU A 98 3.77 -13.82 -5.19
N HIS A 99 3.39 -13.46 -6.41
CA HIS A 99 3.75 -14.18 -7.64
C HIS A 99 4.76 -13.37 -8.45
N LYS A 100 5.91 -13.96 -8.68
CA LYS A 100 6.97 -13.42 -9.53
C LYS A 100 6.80 -13.98 -10.94
N THR A 101 6.74 -13.12 -11.95
CA THR A 101 6.69 -13.56 -13.37
C THR A 101 8.06 -13.60 -14.00
N VAL A 102 8.98 -12.72 -13.55
CA VAL A 102 10.38 -12.64 -14.04
C VAL A 102 11.32 -12.30 -12.90
N ASP A 103 12.60 -12.57 -13.09
CA ASP A 103 13.65 -12.11 -12.18
C ASP A 103 13.92 -10.62 -12.37
N LEU A 104 14.15 -9.91 -11.26
CA LEU A 104 14.53 -8.52 -11.26
C LEU A 104 15.96 -8.41 -10.72
N PRO A 105 16.93 -7.96 -11.52
CA PRO A 105 18.32 -7.78 -11.06
C PRO A 105 18.42 -6.63 -10.05
N ALA A 106 19.28 -6.78 -9.04
CA ALA A 106 19.47 -5.77 -8.01
C ALA A 106 20.52 -4.68 -8.39
N ASP A 107 20.81 -4.54 -9.69
CA ASP A 107 21.73 -3.55 -10.25
C ASP A 107 21.09 -2.22 -10.65
N ARG A 108 19.78 -2.11 -10.46
CA ARG A 108 18.97 -0.93 -10.82
C ARG A 108 17.78 -0.74 -9.88
N ASN A 109 17.19 0.45 -9.89
CA ASN A 109 16.03 0.77 -9.07
C ASN A 109 14.71 0.62 -9.85
N TYR A 110 13.62 0.38 -9.13
CA TYR A 110 12.31 0.05 -9.69
C TYR A 110 11.20 0.94 -9.13
N ILE A 111 10.23 1.29 -9.97
CA ILE A 111 8.94 1.83 -9.55
C ILE A 111 7.89 0.75 -9.81
N PHE A 112 7.37 0.17 -8.75
CA PHE A 112 6.26 -0.78 -8.81
C PHE A 112 4.95 0.03 -8.80
N ALA A 113 4.27 0.06 -9.94
CA ALA A 113 2.97 0.71 -10.06
C ALA A 113 1.87 -0.32 -9.81
N ALA A 114 1.31 -0.29 -8.60
CA ALA A 114 0.40 -1.30 -8.07
C ALA A 114 -1.06 -0.88 -8.20
N PHE A 115 -1.91 -1.83 -8.54
CA PHE A 115 -3.35 -1.71 -8.75
C PHE A 115 -4.09 -2.99 -8.33
N PRO A 116 -5.38 -2.90 -7.98
CA PRO A 116 -6.09 -1.69 -7.56
C PRO A 116 -5.72 -1.26 -6.14
N HIS A 117 -6.13 -0.03 -5.75
CA HIS A 117 -5.96 0.46 -4.39
C HIS A 117 -6.82 -0.32 -3.37
N GLY A 118 -7.99 -0.77 -3.78
CA GLY A 118 -8.95 -1.31 -2.82
C GLY A 118 -9.43 -0.25 -1.81
N VAL A 119 -9.88 -0.67 -0.64
CA VAL A 119 -10.25 0.26 0.45
C VAL A 119 -9.01 0.76 1.21
N LEU A 120 -8.09 -0.15 1.56
CA LEU A 120 -6.92 0.15 2.41
C LEU A 120 -5.58 -0.37 1.86
N SER A 121 -5.53 -0.81 0.61
CA SER A 121 -4.31 -1.40 0.02
C SER A 121 -3.71 -2.54 0.85
N THR A 122 -4.58 -3.45 1.31
CA THR A 122 -4.23 -4.58 2.20
C THR A 122 -3.10 -5.43 1.61
N SER A 123 -3.22 -5.75 0.32
CA SER A 123 -2.22 -6.54 -0.40
C SER A 123 -0.86 -5.82 -0.44
N THR A 124 -0.84 -4.50 -0.64
CA THR A 124 0.39 -3.71 -0.59
C THR A 124 1.06 -3.79 0.77
N PHE A 125 0.29 -3.65 1.86
CA PHE A 125 0.82 -3.76 3.21
C PHE A 125 1.43 -5.14 3.49
N ILE A 126 0.69 -6.22 3.21
CA ILE A 126 1.13 -7.59 3.49
C ILE A 126 2.37 -7.96 2.67
N ASN A 127 2.39 -7.65 1.37
CA ASN A 127 3.45 -8.09 0.47
C ASN A 127 4.73 -7.25 0.56
N TYR A 128 4.62 -5.97 0.88
CA TYR A 128 5.76 -5.05 0.80
C TYR A 128 6.10 -4.39 2.14
N GLY A 129 5.13 -4.20 3.04
CA GLY A 129 5.33 -3.69 4.40
C GLY A 129 5.76 -4.76 5.39
N THR A 130 5.49 -6.05 5.09
CA THR A 130 5.92 -7.19 5.90
C THR A 130 6.81 -8.13 5.09
N ASP A 131 7.47 -9.09 5.76
CA ASP A 131 8.28 -10.10 5.07
C ASP A 131 7.55 -11.46 4.95
N THR A 132 6.26 -11.51 5.28
CA THR A 132 5.51 -12.77 5.44
C THR A 132 5.28 -13.51 4.12
N THR A 133 5.14 -12.81 2.99
CA THR A 133 5.00 -13.40 1.65
C THR A 133 6.33 -13.71 0.97
N GLY A 134 7.45 -13.29 1.60
CA GLY A 134 8.79 -13.64 1.15
C GLY A 134 9.34 -12.78 0.01
N PHE A 135 8.98 -11.50 -0.07
CA PHE A 135 9.50 -10.57 -1.08
C PHE A 135 11.03 -10.61 -1.18
N GLY A 136 11.76 -10.54 -0.05
CA GLY A 136 13.22 -10.58 -0.06
C GLY A 136 13.85 -11.90 -0.53
N ARG A 137 13.08 -13.01 -0.51
CA ARG A 137 13.52 -14.29 -1.11
C ARG A 137 13.28 -14.35 -2.61
N LEU A 138 12.18 -13.74 -3.06
CA LEU A 138 11.81 -13.68 -4.48
C LEU A 138 12.69 -12.68 -5.25
N PHE A 139 13.08 -11.59 -4.59
CA PHE A 139 13.85 -10.48 -5.16
C PHE A 139 15.03 -10.14 -4.23
N PRO A 140 16.08 -10.98 -4.19
CA PRO A 140 17.24 -10.75 -3.33
C PRO A 140 17.94 -9.44 -3.72
N GLY A 141 18.43 -8.70 -2.72
CA GLY A 141 19.12 -7.43 -2.91
C GLY A 141 18.22 -6.21 -3.21
N ILE A 142 16.89 -6.39 -3.30
CA ILE A 142 15.93 -5.31 -3.57
C ILE A 142 15.17 -4.97 -2.28
N ARG A 143 15.26 -3.70 -1.82
CA ARG A 143 14.43 -3.18 -0.72
C ARG A 143 13.02 -2.89 -1.23
N SER A 144 12.00 -3.48 -0.62
CA SER A 144 10.62 -3.04 -0.83
C SER A 144 10.35 -1.75 -0.07
N LYS A 145 9.85 -0.73 -0.77
CA LYS A 145 9.57 0.60 -0.26
C LYS A 145 8.11 0.98 -0.55
N PRO A 146 7.13 0.48 0.22
CA PRO A 146 5.76 0.94 0.05
C PRO A 146 5.67 2.43 0.32
N CYS A 147 4.95 3.14 -0.54
CA CYS A 147 4.83 4.60 -0.45
C CYS A 147 3.45 4.99 0.07
N THR A 148 3.44 5.94 1.01
CA THR A 148 2.22 6.48 1.62
C THR A 148 2.27 7.99 1.74
N LEU A 149 1.19 8.61 2.21
CA LEU A 149 1.07 10.06 2.33
C LEU A 149 1.99 10.64 3.40
N ASP A 150 2.46 11.87 3.19
CA ASP A 150 3.45 12.53 4.05
C ASP A 150 2.99 12.71 5.49
N PHE A 151 1.70 12.94 5.71
CA PHE A 151 1.17 13.21 7.04
C PHE A 151 1.33 12.02 8.01
N HIS A 152 1.38 10.77 7.51
CA HIS A 152 1.63 9.59 8.33
C HIS A 152 3.00 9.64 9.04
N PHE A 153 3.95 10.41 8.52
CA PHE A 153 5.32 10.52 9.06
C PHE A 153 5.50 11.66 10.08
N ILE A 154 4.44 12.42 10.38
CA ILE A 154 4.51 13.52 11.35
C ILE A 154 3.64 13.31 12.59
N ILE A 155 2.68 12.37 12.55
CA ILE A 155 1.79 12.08 13.67
C ILE A 155 2.57 11.41 14.80
N PRO A 156 2.60 11.99 16.02
CA PRO A 156 3.34 11.42 17.14
C PRO A 156 2.95 9.97 17.41
N PHE A 157 3.92 9.13 17.75
CA PHE A 157 3.83 7.68 17.95
C PHE A 157 3.47 6.90 16.69
N PHE A 158 2.43 7.31 15.95
CA PHE A 158 2.01 6.61 14.73
C PHE A 158 3.12 6.58 13.67
N ARG A 159 3.86 7.69 13.49
CA ARG A 159 4.95 7.81 12.50
C ARG A 159 5.99 6.69 12.59
N GLU A 160 6.21 6.16 13.79
CA GLU A 160 7.20 5.10 13.98
C GLU A 160 6.77 3.77 13.31
N LEU A 161 5.48 3.55 13.14
CA LEU A 161 4.97 2.33 12.49
C LEU A 161 5.38 2.27 11.01
N PRO A 162 4.96 3.21 10.14
CA PRO A 162 5.36 3.18 8.72
C PRO A 162 6.89 3.24 8.55
N LEU A 163 7.62 4.01 9.36
CA LEU A 163 9.08 4.05 9.29
C LEU A 163 9.72 2.70 9.63
N ASN A 164 9.18 1.98 10.62
CA ASN A 164 9.70 0.66 11.01
C ASN A 164 9.24 -0.47 10.08
N TRP A 165 8.16 -0.28 9.31
CA TRP A 165 7.82 -1.16 8.19
C TRP A 165 8.64 -0.89 6.92
N GLY A 166 9.46 0.18 6.90
CA GLY A 166 10.26 0.56 5.75
C GLY A 166 9.50 1.37 4.70
N PHE A 167 8.38 1.99 5.06
CA PHE A 167 7.62 2.87 4.17
C PHE A 167 8.37 4.18 3.90
N ALA A 168 8.04 4.79 2.78
CA ALA A 168 8.52 6.10 2.36
C ALA A 168 7.34 6.99 1.92
N SER A 169 7.62 8.29 1.77
CA SER A 169 6.64 9.22 1.22
C SER A 169 6.37 8.95 -0.25
N CYS A 170 5.11 9.10 -0.68
CA CYS A 170 4.72 9.04 -2.09
C CYS A 170 5.00 10.36 -2.85
N SER A 171 5.64 11.34 -2.23
CA SER A 171 6.02 12.59 -2.89
C SER A 171 7.06 12.35 -3.99
N SER A 172 7.00 13.17 -5.05
CA SER A 172 7.95 13.09 -6.16
C SER A 172 9.42 13.19 -5.70
N ALA A 173 9.69 14.03 -4.71
CA ALA A 173 11.03 14.18 -4.13
C ALA A 173 11.52 12.88 -3.49
N SER A 174 10.67 12.21 -2.69
CA SER A 174 11.00 10.95 -2.05
C SER A 174 11.29 9.84 -3.06
N ILE A 175 10.41 9.71 -4.07
CA ILE A 175 10.58 8.70 -5.11
C ILE A 175 11.87 8.93 -5.87
N LYS A 176 12.16 10.19 -6.28
CA LYS A 176 13.43 10.54 -6.96
C LYS A 176 14.65 10.24 -6.08
N ASN A 177 14.60 10.52 -4.79
CA ASN A 177 15.68 10.19 -3.87
C ASN A 177 15.95 8.68 -3.82
N MET A 178 14.89 7.86 -3.77
CA MET A 178 15.04 6.40 -3.78
C MET A 178 15.55 5.86 -5.13
N MET A 179 15.09 6.44 -6.25
CA MET A 179 15.47 5.98 -7.59
C MET A 179 16.87 6.44 -8.01
N ASN A 180 17.36 7.54 -7.45
CA ASN A 180 18.75 8.00 -7.65
C ASN A 180 19.75 7.38 -6.64
N ALA A 181 19.30 6.48 -5.76
CA ALA A 181 20.19 5.78 -4.85
C ALA A 181 21.20 4.91 -5.61
N SER A 182 22.42 4.83 -5.09
CA SER A 182 23.49 4.04 -5.69
C SER A 182 23.18 2.54 -5.65
N ASN A 183 23.40 1.87 -6.77
CA ASN A 183 23.33 0.41 -6.87
C ASN A 183 24.68 -0.29 -6.66
N ASN A 184 25.75 0.46 -6.35
CA ASN A 184 27.07 -0.11 -6.08
C ASN A 184 27.06 -0.86 -4.74
N PRO A 185 27.39 -2.18 -4.70
CA PRO A 185 27.43 -2.97 -3.46
C PRO A 185 28.39 -2.38 -2.41
N ASN A 186 29.45 -1.72 -2.83
CA ASN A 186 30.46 -1.12 -1.95
C ASN A 186 30.06 0.27 -1.42
N HIS A 187 28.92 0.81 -1.86
CA HIS A 187 28.45 2.11 -1.36
C HIS A 187 28.02 2.01 0.12
N PRO A 188 28.37 2.99 0.98
CA PRO A 188 28.06 2.95 2.41
C PRO A 188 26.58 2.76 2.73
N ALA A 189 25.67 3.23 1.89
CA ALA A 189 24.21 3.06 2.06
C ALA A 189 23.72 1.62 1.79
N ASN A 190 24.55 0.75 1.22
CA ASN A 190 24.21 -0.63 0.82
C ASN A 190 24.86 -1.69 1.72
N ARG A 191 25.41 -1.29 2.88
CA ARG A 191 26.04 -2.19 3.86
C ARG A 191 25.09 -3.23 4.45
N ASP A 192 23.78 -3.00 4.36
CA ASP A 192 22.75 -3.94 4.78
C ASP A 192 22.48 -5.08 3.78
N GLY A 193 23.25 -5.13 2.66
CA GLY A 193 23.14 -6.14 1.62
C GLY A 193 22.10 -5.86 0.55
N PHE A 194 21.44 -4.70 0.61
CA PHE A 194 20.51 -4.27 -0.43
C PHE A 194 21.17 -3.24 -1.34
N THR A 195 21.14 -3.48 -2.65
CA THR A 195 21.72 -2.60 -3.67
C THR A 195 20.68 -1.90 -4.54
N SER A 196 19.41 -2.25 -4.40
CA SER A 196 18.31 -1.73 -5.20
C SER A 196 17.12 -1.34 -4.32
N ASN A 197 16.32 -0.41 -4.81
CA ASN A 197 15.05 -0.02 -4.21
C ASN A 197 13.89 -0.28 -5.17
N ALA A 198 12.79 -0.83 -4.66
CA ALA A 198 11.50 -0.90 -5.33
C ALA A 198 10.51 0.03 -4.63
N ALA A 199 10.28 1.23 -5.17
CA ALA A 199 9.23 2.13 -4.69
C ALA A 199 7.87 1.59 -5.13
N VAL A 200 7.05 1.14 -4.17
CA VAL A 200 5.73 0.56 -4.45
C VAL A 200 4.67 1.66 -4.33
N LEU A 201 4.14 2.09 -5.47
CA LEU A 201 3.14 3.14 -5.57
C LEU A 201 1.79 2.54 -5.89
N VAL A 202 0.78 2.82 -5.08
CA VAL A 202 -0.61 2.53 -5.42
C VAL A 202 -1.14 3.73 -6.20
N VAL A 203 -1.01 3.67 -7.53
CA VAL A 203 -1.11 4.84 -8.44
C VAL A 203 -2.50 5.46 -8.43
N GLY A 204 -3.56 4.67 -8.39
CA GLY A 204 -4.94 5.15 -8.36
C GLY A 204 -5.28 5.93 -7.10
N GLY A 205 -4.63 5.58 -5.98
CA GLY A 205 -4.76 6.27 -4.70
C GLY A 205 -6.21 6.30 -4.18
N ALA A 206 -6.52 7.29 -3.35
CA ALA A 206 -7.82 7.46 -2.72
C ALA A 206 -9.01 7.52 -3.71
N ALA A 207 -8.79 7.87 -4.98
CA ALA A 207 -9.86 7.90 -5.96
C ALA A 207 -10.40 6.50 -6.28
N GLU A 208 -9.53 5.49 -6.37
CA GLU A 208 -9.92 4.10 -6.61
C GLU A 208 -10.68 3.49 -5.44
N SER A 209 -10.40 3.90 -4.21
CA SER A 209 -11.11 3.34 -3.04
C SER A 209 -12.63 3.60 -3.08
N LEU A 210 -13.08 4.62 -3.81
CA LEU A 210 -14.50 4.90 -4.02
C LEU A 210 -15.17 4.00 -5.07
N HIS A 211 -14.39 3.27 -5.86
CA HIS A 211 -14.84 2.32 -6.89
C HIS A 211 -14.62 0.85 -6.50
N CYS A 212 -14.12 0.60 -5.29
CA CYS A 212 -13.80 -0.74 -4.81
C CYS A 212 -15.05 -1.60 -4.65
N ARG A 213 -15.29 -2.49 -5.61
CA ARG A 213 -16.37 -3.49 -5.60
C ARG A 213 -15.86 -4.79 -6.21
N PRO A 214 -16.38 -5.93 -5.77
CA PRO A 214 -16.02 -7.22 -6.37
C PRO A 214 -16.16 -7.21 -7.89
N ASN A 215 -15.20 -7.78 -8.58
CA ASN A 215 -15.10 -7.88 -10.04
C ASN A 215 -15.10 -6.55 -10.82
N ASN A 216 -14.96 -5.41 -10.15
CA ASN A 216 -14.92 -4.08 -10.80
C ASN A 216 -13.48 -3.56 -10.92
N PHE A 217 -12.74 -4.03 -11.92
CA PHE A 217 -11.37 -3.57 -12.18
C PHE A 217 -11.34 -2.25 -12.96
N GLN A 218 -11.89 -1.21 -12.34
CA GLN A 218 -11.91 0.16 -12.84
C GLN A 218 -10.75 0.95 -12.22
N LEU A 219 -9.69 1.19 -12.97
CA LEU A 219 -8.45 1.77 -12.49
C LEU A 219 -8.34 3.24 -12.90
N VAL A 220 -8.00 4.10 -11.95
CA VAL A 220 -7.76 5.53 -12.18
C VAL A 220 -6.33 5.73 -12.65
N LEU A 221 -6.09 5.62 -13.95
CA LEU A 221 -4.74 5.61 -14.52
C LEU A 221 -4.53 6.64 -15.63
N LYS A 222 -5.49 6.90 -16.51
CA LYS A 222 -5.30 7.78 -17.71
C LYS A 222 -4.70 9.14 -17.38
N LYS A 223 -5.09 9.74 -16.27
CA LYS A 223 -4.61 11.05 -15.81
C LYS A 223 -3.40 10.95 -14.87
N ARG A 224 -2.99 9.76 -14.47
CA ARG A 224 -1.90 9.52 -13.52
C ARG A 224 -0.60 9.23 -14.25
N LYS A 225 0.09 10.27 -14.74
CA LYS A 225 1.33 10.15 -15.52
C LYS A 225 2.61 10.51 -14.74
N GLY A 226 2.47 10.98 -13.49
CA GLY A 226 3.62 11.45 -12.70
C GLY A 226 4.68 10.37 -12.43
N PHE A 227 4.28 9.12 -12.22
CA PHE A 227 5.21 8.01 -12.00
C PHE A 227 6.03 7.68 -13.27
N CYS A 228 5.44 7.81 -14.47
CA CYS A 228 6.15 7.67 -15.74
C CYS A 228 7.19 8.79 -15.92
N LYS A 229 6.82 10.03 -15.58
CA LYS A 229 7.76 11.15 -15.63
C LYS A 229 8.96 10.92 -14.72
N ILE A 230 8.73 10.49 -13.47
CA ILE A 230 9.82 10.20 -12.52
C ILE A 230 10.69 9.05 -13.02
N ALA A 231 10.08 7.99 -13.60
CA ALA A 231 10.82 6.88 -14.17
C ALA A 231 11.77 7.33 -15.28
N LEU A 232 11.31 8.18 -16.22
CA LEU A 232 12.15 8.76 -17.28
C LEU A 232 13.27 9.64 -16.70
N GLU A 233 12.95 10.54 -15.77
CA GLU A 233 13.93 11.45 -15.16
C GLU A 233 15.04 10.72 -14.39
N THR A 234 14.74 9.57 -13.81
CA THR A 234 15.68 8.80 -12.99
C THR A 234 16.32 7.62 -13.71
N GLY A 235 15.70 7.14 -14.80
CA GLY A 235 16.08 5.90 -15.49
C GLY A 235 15.65 4.63 -14.77
N ALA A 236 14.77 4.74 -13.76
CA ALA A 236 14.25 3.59 -13.02
C ALA A 236 13.27 2.78 -13.87
N SER A 237 13.33 1.45 -13.82
CA SER A 237 12.42 0.59 -14.55
C SER A 237 11.03 0.59 -13.92
N LEU A 238 9.97 0.71 -14.75
CA LEU A 238 8.59 0.58 -14.32
C LEU A 238 8.17 -0.89 -14.29
N VAL A 239 7.49 -1.29 -13.22
CA VAL A 239 6.97 -2.66 -13.07
C VAL A 239 5.47 -2.58 -12.79
N PRO A 240 4.62 -3.09 -13.69
CA PRO A 240 3.19 -3.20 -13.42
C PRO A 240 2.95 -4.28 -12.37
N VAL A 241 2.07 -3.98 -11.40
CA VAL A 241 1.70 -4.92 -10.34
C VAL A 241 0.19 -4.97 -10.20
N LEU A 242 -0.37 -6.17 -10.15
CA LEU A 242 -1.81 -6.41 -9.96
C LEU A 242 -2.07 -7.17 -8.67
N HIS A 243 -3.04 -6.67 -7.90
CA HIS A 243 -3.52 -7.27 -6.66
C HIS A 243 -4.91 -7.88 -6.86
N PHE A 244 -4.97 -9.14 -7.24
CA PHE A 244 -6.23 -9.88 -7.34
C PHE A 244 -6.76 -10.21 -5.95
N GLY A 245 -8.08 -10.08 -5.76
CA GLY A 245 -8.76 -10.27 -4.48
C GLY A 245 -8.88 -9.02 -3.62
N GLU A 246 -8.11 -7.94 -3.89
CA GLU A 246 -8.17 -6.70 -3.10
C GLU A 246 -9.56 -6.05 -3.15
N LEU A 247 -10.27 -6.16 -4.28
CA LEU A 247 -11.61 -5.61 -4.47
C LEU A 247 -12.70 -6.42 -3.76
N ASP A 248 -12.40 -7.66 -3.34
CA ASP A 248 -13.36 -8.60 -2.77
C ASP A 248 -13.43 -8.52 -1.23
N LEU A 249 -12.56 -7.72 -0.63
CA LEU A 249 -12.43 -7.63 0.83
C LEU A 249 -13.62 -6.93 1.48
N PHE A 250 -14.30 -6.03 0.75
CA PHE A 250 -15.40 -5.23 1.29
C PHE A 250 -16.52 -5.06 0.27
N ASP A 251 -17.76 -4.93 0.77
CA ASP A 251 -18.86 -4.38 -0.02
C ASP A 251 -18.90 -2.86 0.13
N GLN A 252 -19.27 -2.17 -0.92
CA GLN A 252 -19.60 -0.75 -0.87
C GLN A 252 -21.04 -0.51 -1.35
N PRO A 253 -21.78 0.42 -0.72
CA PRO A 253 -23.07 0.83 -1.24
C PRO A 253 -22.90 1.50 -2.62
N PRO A 254 -23.93 1.45 -3.48
CA PRO A 254 -23.90 2.20 -4.72
C PRO A 254 -23.65 3.70 -4.46
N ASN A 255 -22.66 4.25 -5.15
CA ASN A 255 -22.31 5.68 -5.09
C ASN A 255 -22.04 6.24 -6.50
N PRO A 256 -23.04 6.19 -7.41
CA PRO A 256 -22.84 6.68 -8.76
C PRO A 256 -22.47 8.18 -8.76
N PRO A 257 -21.77 8.67 -9.80
CA PRO A 257 -21.46 10.08 -9.95
C PRO A 257 -22.72 10.93 -9.80
N GLY A 258 -22.63 12.05 -9.06
CA GLY A 258 -23.77 12.94 -8.79
C GLY A 258 -24.67 12.53 -7.62
N SER A 259 -24.52 11.32 -7.06
CA SER A 259 -25.28 10.96 -5.85
C SER A 259 -24.82 11.77 -4.62
N PRO A 260 -25.71 12.03 -3.64
CA PRO A 260 -25.34 12.78 -2.42
C PRO A 260 -24.14 12.16 -1.70
N LEU A 261 -24.10 10.82 -1.61
CA LEU A 261 -22.98 10.11 -1.01
C LEU A 261 -21.67 10.37 -1.78
N ARG A 262 -21.71 10.28 -3.12
CA ARG A 262 -20.52 10.50 -3.95
C ARG A 262 -20.03 11.94 -3.85
N ASN A 263 -20.92 12.92 -3.92
CA ASN A 263 -20.57 14.33 -3.80
C ASN A 263 -19.91 14.64 -2.44
N PHE A 264 -20.43 14.07 -1.35
CA PHE A 264 -19.85 14.19 -0.01
C PHE A 264 -18.45 13.54 0.06
N GLN A 265 -18.30 12.33 -0.48
CA GLN A 265 -17.01 11.63 -0.53
C GLN A 265 -15.96 12.40 -1.34
N GLU A 266 -16.36 12.95 -2.49
CA GLU A 266 -15.47 13.76 -3.33
C GLU A 266 -15.09 15.09 -2.68
N TRP A 267 -16.03 15.74 -1.98
CA TRP A 267 -15.75 16.94 -1.22
C TRP A 267 -14.67 16.69 -0.14
N ILE A 268 -14.84 15.65 0.69
CA ILE A 268 -13.82 15.30 1.68
C ILE A 268 -12.49 14.95 1.01
N LYS A 269 -12.52 14.11 -0.03
CA LYS A 269 -11.30 13.72 -0.76
C LYS A 269 -10.53 14.93 -1.31
N ASN A 270 -11.25 15.88 -1.88
CA ASN A 270 -10.63 17.08 -2.46
C ASN A 270 -10.07 18.04 -1.40
N THR A 271 -10.64 18.02 -0.18
CA THR A 271 -10.21 18.87 0.93
C THR A 271 -9.06 18.25 1.74
N THR A 272 -9.11 16.94 1.97
CA THR A 272 -8.18 16.24 2.89
C THR A 272 -7.19 15.31 2.20
N GLY A 273 -7.42 14.98 0.92
CA GLY A 273 -6.67 13.93 0.21
C GLY A 273 -7.11 12.51 0.57
N ILE A 274 -8.00 12.33 1.56
CA ILE A 274 -8.48 11.02 2.03
C ILE A 274 -9.88 10.78 1.46
N ALA A 275 -10.11 9.61 0.83
CA ALA A 275 -11.43 9.22 0.36
C ALA A 275 -12.18 8.45 1.47
N PRO A 276 -13.27 9.00 2.03
CA PRO A 276 -14.07 8.30 3.02
C PRO A 276 -14.93 7.23 2.34
N ALA A 277 -14.34 6.09 2.03
CA ALA A 277 -15.05 4.97 1.45
C ALA A 277 -16.08 4.44 2.45
N ALA A 278 -17.35 4.43 2.08
CA ALA A 278 -18.39 3.73 2.83
C ALA A 278 -18.24 2.23 2.50
N PHE A 279 -17.81 1.43 3.45
CA PHE A 279 -17.57 0.02 3.24
C PHE A 279 -18.21 -0.86 4.32
N ARG A 280 -18.42 -2.11 3.98
CA ARG A 280 -18.92 -3.13 4.89
C ARG A 280 -18.11 -4.41 4.70
N GLY A 281 -17.53 -4.88 5.79
CA GLY A 281 -16.90 -6.18 5.91
C GLY A 281 -17.71 -7.12 6.80
N VAL A 282 -16.99 -7.89 7.63
CA VAL A 282 -17.56 -8.82 8.62
C VAL A 282 -17.28 -8.33 10.04
N GLY A 283 -18.03 -8.84 11.00
CA GLY A 283 -17.79 -8.64 12.42
C GLY A 283 -16.93 -9.76 13.02
N PHE A 284 -16.58 -9.63 14.29
CA PHE A 284 -15.77 -10.63 14.98
C PHE A 284 -16.57 -11.91 15.31
N LEU A 285 -17.87 -11.77 15.63
CA LEU A 285 -18.76 -12.87 16.02
C LEU A 285 -19.85 -13.16 14.96
N GLN A 286 -19.89 -12.43 13.87
CA GLN A 286 -20.87 -12.58 12.80
C GLN A 286 -20.29 -12.18 11.43
N ASN A 287 -20.87 -12.70 10.35
CA ASN A 287 -20.30 -12.60 9.00
C ASN A 287 -21.00 -11.58 8.08
N THR A 288 -22.00 -10.83 8.59
CA THR A 288 -22.83 -9.97 7.75
C THR A 288 -22.45 -8.50 7.79
N TYR A 289 -22.10 -7.97 8.97
CA TYR A 289 -21.81 -6.54 9.19
C TYR A 289 -20.55 -6.37 10.02
N GLY A 290 -19.73 -5.39 9.67
CA GLY A 290 -18.56 -5.02 10.45
C GLY A 290 -17.50 -4.31 9.64
N ILE A 291 -16.38 -4.05 10.30
CA ILE A 291 -15.23 -3.34 9.72
C ILE A 291 -14.10 -4.31 9.31
N ILE A 292 -14.15 -5.57 9.74
CA ILE A 292 -13.11 -6.54 9.41
C ILE A 292 -13.26 -6.94 7.94
N PRO A 293 -12.20 -6.92 7.13
CA PRO A 293 -12.26 -7.36 5.74
C PRO A 293 -12.66 -8.83 5.64
N ARG A 294 -13.27 -9.21 4.53
CA ARG A 294 -13.57 -10.62 4.26
C ARG A 294 -12.30 -11.43 4.06
N PRO A 295 -12.26 -12.69 4.54
CA PRO A 295 -11.11 -13.58 4.35
C PRO A 295 -11.08 -14.13 2.92
N LYS A 296 -10.74 -13.28 1.97
CA LYS A 296 -10.58 -13.61 0.54
C LYS A 296 -9.11 -13.75 0.19
N PRO A 297 -8.73 -14.69 -0.71
CA PRO A 297 -7.35 -14.82 -1.15
C PRO A 297 -6.82 -13.55 -1.81
N LEU A 298 -5.62 -13.13 -1.43
CA LEU A 298 -4.91 -12.01 -2.04
C LEU A 298 -3.75 -12.54 -2.87
N ASN A 299 -3.74 -12.25 -4.16
CA ASN A 299 -2.69 -12.66 -5.08
C ASN A 299 -2.07 -11.43 -5.74
N ALA A 300 -0.87 -11.06 -5.29
CA ALA A 300 -0.10 -9.98 -5.90
C ALA A 300 0.76 -10.56 -7.03
N VAL A 301 0.60 -10.07 -8.24
CA VAL A 301 1.36 -10.50 -9.42
C VAL A 301 2.28 -9.36 -9.85
N ILE A 302 3.59 -9.60 -9.82
CA ILE A 302 4.62 -8.66 -10.28
C ILE A 302 4.93 -8.97 -11.73
N GLY A 303 4.64 -8.01 -12.63
CA GLY A 303 4.83 -8.13 -14.06
C GLY A 303 6.27 -7.90 -14.51
N ARG A 304 6.47 -7.86 -15.83
CA ARG A 304 7.78 -7.63 -16.44
C ARG A 304 8.21 -6.17 -16.29
N PRO A 305 9.50 -5.88 -16.05
CA PRO A 305 9.99 -4.51 -15.99
C PRO A 305 9.96 -3.87 -17.39
N ILE A 306 9.46 -2.65 -17.45
CA ILE A 306 9.55 -1.80 -18.63
C ILE A 306 10.84 -1.01 -18.49
N GLU A 307 11.85 -1.43 -19.21
CA GLU A 307 13.13 -0.73 -19.23
C GLU A 307 13.08 0.48 -20.15
N MET A 308 13.76 1.55 -19.73
CA MET A 308 13.88 2.80 -20.48
C MET A 308 15.20 3.49 -20.21
N GLY A 309 15.64 4.33 -21.13
CA GLY A 309 16.78 5.21 -20.92
C GLY A 309 16.40 6.38 -20.02
N LYS A 310 17.39 6.93 -19.30
CA LYS A 310 17.22 8.15 -18.52
C LYS A 310 17.09 9.36 -19.46
N ILE A 311 16.08 10.19 -19.24
CA ILE A 311 15.84 11.45 -19.94
C ILE A 311 15.72 12.54 -18.88
N GLU A 312 16.71 13.40 -18.71
CA GLU A 312 16.75 14.41 -17.64
C GLU A 312 15.55 15.38 -17.68
N LYS A 313 15.12 15.73 -18.89
CA LYS A 313 13.99 16.65 -19.10
C LYS A 313 13.02 16.01 -20.11
N PRO A 314 12.20 15.02 -19.69
CA PRO A 314 11.28 14.35 -20.60
C PRO A 314 10.20 15.33 -21.09
N THR A 315 9.92 15.29 -22.39
CA THR A 315 8.79 16.01 -22.97
C THR A 315 7.47 15.33 -22.59
N GLN A 316 6.36 16.03 -22.77
CA GLN A 316 5.04 15.42 -22.55
C GLN A 316 4.82 14.22 -23.48
N ALA A 317 5.33 14.27 -24.72
CA ALA A 317 5.25 13.16 -25.67
C ALA A 317 6.02 11.92 -25.17
N ASP A 318 7.20 12.10 -24.55
CA ASP A 318 7.96 10.98 -23.97
C ASP A 318 7.18 10.32 -22.83
N VAL A 319 6.58 11.15 -21.97
CA VAL A 319 5.75 10.67 -20.84
C VAL A 319 4.52 9.93 -21.35
N ASP A 320 3.85 10.45 -22.38
CA ASP A 320 2.64 9.86 -22.94
C ASP A 320 2.95 8.52 -23.63
N LYS A 321 4.04 8.43 -24.37
CA LYS A 321 4.51 7.19 -25.00
C LYS A 321 4.82 6.10 -23.98
N LEU A 322 5.51 6.47 -22.87
CA LEU A 322 5.80 5.51 -21.81
C LEU A 322 4.52 5.08 -21.11
N HIS A 323 3.61 6.02 -20.83
CA HIS A 323 2.34 5.73 -20.17
C HIS A 323 1.46 4.79 -21.03
N GLU A 324 1.40 4.98 -22.33
CA GLU A 324 0.69 4.10 -23.26
C GLU A 324 1.28 2.68 -23.24
N ARG A 325 2.61 2.57 -23.31
CA ARG A 325 3.30 1.28 -23.16
C ARG A 325 2.99 0.62 -21.83
N PHE A 326 3.00 1.39 -20.72
CA PHE A 326 2.66 0.88 -19.39
C PHE A 326 1.20 0.37 -19.32
N CYS A 327 0.24 1.11 -19.88
CA CYS A 327 -1.16 0.69 -19.94
C CYS A 327 -1.32 -0.63 -20.71
N LYS A 328 -0.60 -0.82 -21.80
CA LYS A 328 -0.60 -2.06 -22.58
C LYS A 328 -0.07 -3.24 -21.77
N GLU A 329 1.12 -3.10 -21.17
CA GLU A 329 1.75 -4.14 -20.34
C GLU A 329 0.88 -4.51 -19.11
N LEU A 330 0.23 -3.52 -18.50
CA LEU A 330 -0.70 -3.75 -17.38
C LEU A 330 -1.93 -4.53 -17.84
N THR A 331 -2.47 -4.21 -19.02
CA THR A 331 -3.62 -4.92 -19.60
C THR A 331 -3.25 -6.37 -19.95
N GLU A 332 -2.09 -6.58 -20.56
CA GLU A 332 -1.57 -7.91 -20.87
C GLU A 332 -1.38 -8.74 -19.59
N LEU A 333 -0.77 -8.15 -18.54
CA LEU A 333 -0.60 -8.80 -17.24
C LEU A 333 -1.96 -9.20 -16.63
N PHE A 334 -2.99 -8.36 -16.79
CA PHE A 334 -4.33 -8.65 -16.31
C PHE A 334 -4.95 -9.83 -17.07
N GLU A 335 -4.94 -9.79 -18.40
CA GLU A 335 -5.53 -10.83 -19.25
C GLU A 335 -4.85 -12.20 -19.05
N GLU A 336 -3.52 -12.23 -18.90
CA GLU A 336 -2.75 -13.46 -18.64
C GLU A 336 -3.08 -14.11 -17.27
N ASN A 337 -3.45 -13.29 -16.28
CA ASN A 337 -3.58 -13.78 -14.91
C ASN A 337 -5.02 -13.82 -14.38
N LYS A 338 -5.97 -13.09 -14.97
CA LYS A 338 -7.37 -13.13 -14.53
C LYS A 338 -7.99 -14.54 -14.54
N PRO A 339 -7.65 -15.46 -15.48
CA PRO A 339 -8.19 -16.83 -15.42
C PRO A 339 -7.74 -17.65 -14.21
N LYS A 340 -6.63 -17.25 -13.58
CA LYS A 340 -6.07 -17.96 -12.42
C LYS A 340 -6.67 -17.50 -11.09
N PHE A 341 -7.14 -16.24 -11.05
CA PHE A 341 -7.46 -15.56 -9.78
C PHE A 341 -8.86 -14.95 -9.72
N VAL A 342 -9.60 -14.90 -10.82
CA VAL A 342 -10.95 -14.35 -10.90
C VAL A 342 -11.93 -15.46 -11.30
N GLU A 343 -12.93 -15.73 -10.46
CA GLU A 343 -13.88 -16.84 -10.67
C GLU A 343 -14.68 -16.68 -11.99
N ASP A 344 -15.19 -15.49 -12.27
CA ASP A 344 -15.98 -15.17 -13.48
C ASP A 344 -15.15 -14.33 -14.48
N TYR A 345 -13.93 -14.80 -14.76
CA TYR A 345 -12.94 -14.04 -15.54
C TYR A 345 -13.41 -13.68 -16.96
N GLN A 346 -14.34 -14.44 -17.54
CA GLN A 346 -14.86 -14.21 -18.91
C GLN A 346 -15.67 -12.92 -19.01
N ASN A 347 -16.37 -12.55 -17.91
CA ASN A 347 -17.22 -11.36 -17.83
C ASN A 347 -16.51 -10.17 -17.19
N VAL A 348 -15.27 -10.33 -16.76
CA VAL A 348 -14.50 -9.27 -16.09
C VAL A 348 -13.51 -8.65 -17.06
N MET A 349 -13.58 -7.32 -17.18
CA MET A 349 -12.67 -6.51 -18.01
C MET A 349 -11.93 -5.49 -17.15
N LEU A 350 -10.71 -5.18 -17.58
CA LEU A 350 -9.94 -4.06 -17.04
C LEU A 350 -10.37 -2.76 -17.72
N VAL A 351 -10.85 -1.80 -16.95
CA VAL A 351 -11.23 -0.47 -17.42
C VAL A 351 -10.23 0.55 -16.90
N LEU A 352 -9.55 1.24 -17.79
CA LEU A 352 -8.63 2.34 -17.45
C LEU A 352 -9.36 3.68 -17.58
N GLU A 353 -9.34 4.52 -16.52
CA GLU A 353 -9.95 5.85 -16.48
C GLU A 353 -8.93 6.99 -16.29
#